data_e1c67fbb1e618588b5fbd1da69541d20
#
_entry.id   e1c67fbb1e618588b5fbd1da69541d20
#
_cell.length_a   1.000
_cell.length_b   1.000
_cell.length_c   1.000
_cell.angle_alpha   90.00
_cell.angle_beta   90.00
_cell.angle_gamma   90.00
#
_symmetry.space_group_name_H-M   'P 1'
#
loop_
_entity.id
_entity.type
_entity.pdbx_description
1 polymer ?
#
loop_
_entity_poly.entity_id
_entity_poly.type
_entity_poly.pdbx_seq_one_letter_code
_entity_poly.pdbx_strand_id
1 'polypeptide(L)'
;MYPKSVSSLIECFKDLPGIGEKSAERLAFAMLGFDKDRLTTFATAISDVRDKIRRCSVCNNISETAVCPICGNNNRKKDTIFVVEKPKDVALFERLGVYNGLYHVLDGLISPLEGINP
;
A
#
# COMPACT_ATOMS: atom_id res chain seq x y z
N MET A 1 -0.02 -11.09 -31.13
CA MET A 1 0.53 -9.72 -31.22
C MET A 1 -0.55 -8.71 -30.87
N TYR A 2 -0.23 -7.82 -29.91
CA TYR A 2 -1.19 -6.85 -29.42
C TYR A 2 -0.78 -5.43 -29.80
N PRO A 3 -1.73 -4.49 -29.90
CA PRO A 3 -1.37 -3.07 -29.98
C PRO A 3 -0.46 -2.68 -28.83
N LYS A 4 0.39 -1.68 -29.07
CA LYS A 4 1.43 -1.28 -28.10
C LYS A 4 0.86 -0.94 -26.72
N SER A 5 -0.27 -0.23 -26.67
CA SER A 5 -0.88 0.15 -25.39
C SER A 5 -1.35 -1.07 -24.60
N VAL A 6 -1.86 -2.08 -25.28
CA VAL A 6 -2.27 -3.33 -24.62
C VAL A 6 -1.05 -4.09 -24.11
N SER A 7 -0.01 -4.20 -24.94
CA SER A 7 1.25 -4.85 -24.51
C SER A 7 1.86 -4.15 -23.31
N SER A 8 1.87 -2.82 -23.30
CA SER A 8 2.40 -2.05 -22.19
C SER A 8 1.62 -2.31 -20.90
N LEU A 9 0.29 -2.39 -20.99
CA LEU A 9 -0.55 -2.69 -19.82
C LEU A 9 -0.28 -4.09 -19.30
N ILE A 10 -0.12 -5.06 -20.19
CA ILE A 10 0.22 -6.45 -19.81
C ILE A 10 1.56 -6.47 -19.06
N GLU A 11 2.57 -5.76 -19.59
CA GLU A 11 3.88 -5.69 -18.91
C GLU A 11 3.78 -5.08 -17.54
N CYS A 12 2.96 -4.03 -17.37
CA CYS A 12 2.74 -3.42 -16.05
C CYS A 12 2.17 -4.44 -15.06
N PHE A 13 1.19 -5.24 -15.46
CA PHE A 13 0.63 -6.26 -14.59
C PHE A 13 1.64 -7.36 -14.27
N LYS A 14 2.53 -7.69 -15.20
CA LYS A 14 3.58 -8.69 -14.96
C LYS A 14 4.60 -8.25 -13.93
N ASP A 15 4.75 -6.94 -13.72
CA ASP A 15 5.64 -6.42 -12.69
C ASP A 15 5.14 -6.70 -11.28
N LEU A 16 3.87 -7.05 -11.13
CA LEU A 16 3.29 -7.33 -9.82
C LEU A 16 3.64 -8.75 -9.37
N PRO A 17 3.97 -8.94 -8.08
CA PRO A 17 4.32 -10.28 -7.56
C PRO A 17 3.19 -11.27 -7.79
N GLY A 18 3.55 -12.47 -8.24
CA GLY A 18 2.59 -13.55 -8.45
C GLY A 18 1.78 -13.45 -9.74
N ILE A 19 2.01 -12.45 -10.56
CA ILE A 19 1.28 -12.26 -11.83
C ILE A 19 2.16 -12.74 -12.98
N GLY A 20 1.78 -13.87 -13.60
CA GLY A 20 2.44 -14.36 -14.79
C GLY A 20 1.81 -13.83 -16.07
N GLU A 21 2.32 -14.30 -17.23
CA GLU A 21 1.89 -13.83 -18.54
C GLU A 21 0.39 -13.96 -18.77
N LYS A 22 -0.17 -15.15 -18.50
CA LYS A 22 -1.60 -15.39 -18.75
C LYS A 22 -2.50 -14.59 -17.85
N SER A 23 -2.13 -14.46 -16.57
CA SER A 23 -2.90 -13.65 -15.62
C SER A 23 -2.85 -12.18 -16.02
N ALA A 24 -1.68 -11.69 -16.43
CA ALA A 24 -1.53 -10.29 -16.88
C ALA A 24 -2.39 -10.01 -18.09
N GLU A 25 -2.43 -10.93 -19.06
CA GLU A 25 -3.30 -10.79 -20.24
C GLU A 25 -4.77 -10.71 -19.83
N ARG A 26 -5.22 -11.59 -18.93
CA ARG A 26 -6.61 -11.58 -18.47
C ARG A 26 -6.96 -10.27 -17.77
N LEU A 27 -6.06 -9.75 -16.96
CA LEU A 27 -6.29 -8.48 -16.26
C LEU A 27 -6.37 -7.31 -17.25
N ALA A 28 -5.48 -7.27 -18.23
CA ALA A 28 -5.48 -6.23 -19.25
C ALA A 28 -6.78 -6.27 -20.06
N PHE A 29 -7.22 -7.45 -20.47
CA PHE A 29 -8.46 -7.58 -21.22
C PHE A 29 -9.70 -7.25 -20.39
N ALA A 30 -9.67 -7.56 -19.09
CA ALA A 30 -10.75 -7.13 -18.21
C ALA A 30 -10.87 -5.61 -18.20
N MET A 31 -9.74 -4.90 -18.16
CA MET A 31 -9.72 -3.44 -18.18
C MET A 31 -10.23 -2.86 -19.50
N LEU A 32 -10.00 -3.53 -20.61
CA LEU A 32 -10.56 -3.08 -21.89
C LEU A 32 -12.09 -3.04 -21.88
N GLY A 33 -12.73 -3.82 -21.00
CA GLY A 33 -14.17 -3.80 -20.82
C GLY A 33 -14.67 -2.73 -19.86
N PHE A 34 -13.80 -2.00 -19.21
CA PHE A 34 -14.20 -0.91 -18.30
C PHE A 34 -14.57 0.33 -19.11
N ASP A 35 -15.52 1.10 -18.60
CA ASP A 35 -15.81 2.40 -19.21
C ASP A 35 -14.68 3.40 -18.89
N LYS A 36 -14.72 4.55 -19.55
CA LYS A 36 -13.69 5.57 -19.43
C LYS A 36 -13.54 6.08 -17.99
N ASP A 37 -14.66 6.30 -17.31
CA ASP A 37 -14.64 6.83 -15.94
C ASP A 37 -13.99 5.85 -14.98
N ARG A 38 -14.28 4.56 -15.14
CA ARG A 38 -13.68 3.53 -14.30
C ARG A 38 -12.19 3.40 -14.54
N LEU A 39 -11.75 3.47 -15.79
CA LEU A 39 -10.31 3.46 -16.12
C LEU A 39 -9.60 4.67 -15.52
N THR A 40 -10.20 5.86 -15.66
CA THR A 40 -9.64 7.08 -15.08
C THR A 40 -9.54 6.99 -13.55
N THR A 41 -10.58 6.47 -12.91
CA THR A 41 -10.57 6.24 -11.46
C THR A 41 -9.44 5.30 -11.05
N PHE A 42 -9.25 4.23 -11.79
CA PHE A 42 -8.19 3.26 -11.51
C PHE A 42 -6.81 3.90 -11.65
N ALA A 43 -6.59 4.61 -12.74
CA ALA A 43 -5.31 5.29 -13.00
C ALA A 43 -5.01 6.34 -11.94
N THR A 44 -6.02 7.11 -11.54
CA THR A 44 -5.88 8.12 -10.49
C THR A 44 -5.55 7.49 -9.15
N ALA A 45 -6.17 6.37 -8.81
CA ALA A 45 -5.87 5.66 -7.55
C ALA A 45 -4.41 5.24 -7.49
N ILE A 46 -3.85 4.75 -8.60
CA ILE A 46 -2.44 4.37 -8.69
C ILE A 46 -1.55 5.59 -8.47
N SER A 47 -1.84 6.70 -9.13
CA SER A 47 -1.06 7.94 -9.01
C SER A 47 -1.14 8.51 -7.60
N ASP A 48 -2.31 8.44 -6.96
CA ASP A 48 -2.53 8.95 -5.60
C ASP A 48 -1.67 8.22 -4.57
N VAL A 49 -1.50 6.91 -4.72
CA VAL A 49 -0.63 6.14 -3.82
C VAL A 49 0.80 6.70 -3.89
N ARG A 50 1.30 6.97 -5.09
CA ARG A 50 2.64 7.55 -5.26
C ARG A 50 2.73 8.96 -4.69
N ASP A 51 1.73 9.80 -4.97
CA ASP A 51 1.83 11.24 -4.73
C ASP A 51 1.42 11.64 -3.31
N LYS A 52 0.52 10.89 -2.67
CA LYS A 52 -0.06 11.28 -1.38
C LYS A 52 0.45 10.48 -0.19
N ILE A 53 0.94 9.25 -0.41
CA ILE A 53 1.40 8.41 0.70
C ILE A 53 2.77 8.83 1.16
N ARG A 54 2.90 8.97 2.47
CA ARG A 54 4.13 9.31 3.18
C ARG A 54 4.17 8.51 4.48
N ARG A 55 5.23 8.68 5.25
CA ARG A 55 5.35 8.03 6.56
C ARG A 55 4.94 8.99 7.66
N CYS A 56 4.18 8.49 8.63
CA CYS A 56 3.89 9.25 9.84
C CYS A 56 5.20 9.60 10.56
N SER A 57 5.39 10.86 10.89
CA SER A 57 6.61 11.32 11.57
C SER A 57 6.74 10.76 12.98
N VAL A 58 5.66 10.27 13.57
CA VAL A 58 5.65 9.74 14.94
C VAL A 58 5.83 8.22 14.95
N CYS A 59 5.00 7.49 14.19
CA CYS A 59 4.97 6.02 14.28
C CYS A 59 5.52 5.29 13.06
N ASN A 60 5.88 6.01 12.00
CA ASN A 60 6.39 5.44 10.75
C ASN A 60 5.37 4.62 9.95
N ASN A 61 4.09 4.67 10.29
CA ASN A 61 3.03 4.05 9.49
C ASN A 61 2.84 4.85 8.19
N ILE A 62 2.23 4.22 7.19
CA ILE A 62 1.82 4.94 5.98
C ILE A 62 0.69 5.89 6.33
N SER A 63 0.70 7.08 5.71
CA SER A 63 -0.26 8.13 6.00
C SER A 63 -0.34 9.09 4.82
N GLU A 64 -1.44 9.82 4.71
CA GLU A 64 -1.52 10.94 3.77
C GLU A 64 -1.13 12.27 4.45
N THR A 65 -1.01 12.27 5.77
CA THR A 65 -0.67 13.45 6.56
C THR A 65 0.65 13.25 7.30
N ALA A 66 1.27 14.34 7.74
CA ALA A 66 2.55 14.27 8.46
C ALA A 66 2.45 13.44 9.73
N VAL A 67 1.33 13.55 10.45
CA VAL A 67 1.00 12.74 11.62
C VAL A 67 -0.26 11.95 11.27
N CYS A 68 -0.20 10.61 11.41
CA CYS A 68 -1.34 9.77 11.02
C CYS A 68 -2.53 9.98 11.96
N PRO A 69 -3.75 9.57 11.53
CA PRO A 69 -4.94 9.75 12.37
C PRO A 69 -4.86 9.06 13.73
N ILE A 70 -4.12 7.96 13.85
CA ILE A 70 -3.96 7.26 15.13
C ILE A 70 -3.10 8.08 16.08
N CYS A 71 -1.93 8.54 15.63
CA CYS A 71 -1.04 9.36 16.45
C CYS A 71 -1.66 10.71 16.80
N GLY A 72 -2.48 11.26 15.91
CA GLY A 72 -3.17 12.52 16.13
C GLY A 72 -4.46 12.42 16.93
N ASN A 73 -4.89 11.22 17.27
CA ASN A 73 -6.13 11.01 18.01
C ASN A 73 -5.89 11.13 19.51
N ASN A 74 -6.45 12.19 20.11
CA ASN A 74 -6.26 12.46 21.55
C ASN A 74 -6.95 11.44 22.46
N ASN A 75 -7.84 10.60 21.93
CA ASN A 75 -8.52 9.55 22.68
C ASN A 75 -7.67 8.28 22.82
N ARG A 76 -6.53 8.22 22.14
CA ARG A 76 -5.62 7.09 22.27
C ARG A 76 -4.78 7.17 23.52
N LYS A 77 -4.45 6.03 24.10
CA LYS A 77 -3.51 5.95 25.22
C LYS A 77 -2.09 6.21 24.70
N LYS A 78 -1.47 7.27 25.19
CA LYS A 78 -0.15 7.70 24.72
C LYS A 78 1.00 6.95 25.43
N ASP A 79 0.71 6.21 26.46
CA ASP A 79 1.70 5.47 27.27
C ASP A 79 1.91 4.04 26.82
N THR A 80 1.21 3.59 25.78
CA THR A 80 1.29 2.21 25.29
C THR A 80 1.63 2.22 23.82
N ILE A 81 2.70 1.52 23.44
CA ILE A 81 3.18 1.44 22.07
C ILE A 81 3.26 -0.03 21.66
N PHE A 82 2.61 -0.39 20.57
CA PHE A 82 2.66 -1.71 19.99
C PHE A 82 3.62 -1.66 18.78
N VAL A 83 4.76 -2.33 18.90
CA VAL A 83 5.75 -2.37 17.82
C VAL A 83 5.35 -3.45 16.82
N VAL A 84 5.20 -3.08 15.56
CA VAL A 84 4.84 -4.00 14.48
C VAL A 84 5.83 -3.87 13.33
N GLU A 85 5.88 -4.87 12.48
CA GLU A 85 6.81 -4.90 11.36
C GLU A 85 6.36 -4.02 10.21
N LYS A 86 5.09 -4.11 9.84
CA LYS A 86 4.56 -3.52 8.60
C LYS A 86 3.26 -2.76 8.83
N PRO A 87 2.96 -1.77 7.94
CA PRO A 87 1.69 -1.05 8.01
C PRO A 87 0.45 -1.94 7.96
N LYS A 88 0.50 -3.05 7.23
CA LYS A 88 -0.64 -3.98 7.18
C LYS A 88 -0.96 -4.60 8.53
N ASP A 89 0.03 -4.70 9.42
CA ASP A 89 -0.18 -5.20 10.78
C ASP A 89 -1.01 -4.21 11.59
N VAL A 90 -0.75 -2.91 11.43
CA VAL A 90 -1.56 -1.87 12.07
C VAL A 90 -3.02 -2.00 11.60
N ALA A 91 -3.23 -2.12 10.30
CA ALA A 91 -4.58 -2.25 9.75
C ALA A 91 -5.30 -3.49 10.29
N LEU A 92 -4.58 -4.60 10.47
CA LEU A 92 -5.14 -5.82 11.03
C LEU A 92 -5.63 -5.60 12.48
N PHE A 93 -4.79 -5.03 13.34
CA PHE A 93 -5.15 -4.81 14.73
C PHE A 93 -6.24 -3.74 14.88
N GLU A 94 -6.25 -2.73 14.01
CA GLU A 94 -7.33 -1.72 14.03
C GLU A 94 -8.67 -2.32 13.64
N ARG A 95 -8.70 -3.28 12.71
CA ARG A 95 -9.94 -3.98 12.36
C ARG A 95 -10.49 -4.80 13.50
N LEU A 96 -9.63 -5.34 14.37
CA LEU A 96 -10.07 -6.08 15.55
C LEU A 96 -10.75 -5.18 16.58
N GLY A 97 -10.40 -3.89 16.61
CA GLY A 97 -11.07 -2.91 17.46
C GLY A 97 -10.82 -3.04 18.95
N VAL A 98 -9.80 -3.79 19.36
CA VAL A 98 -9.54 -4.08 20.77
C VAL A 98 -8.37 -3.31 21.36
N TYR A 99 -7.56 -2.67 20.53
CA TYR A 99 -6.38 -1.94 20.95
C TYR A 99 -6.61 -0.42 20.89
N ASN A 100 -6.26 0.30 21.92
CA ASN A 100 -6.47 1.74 22.01
C ASN A 100 -5.17 2.53 22.28
N GLY A 101 -4.01 1.91 22.06
CA GLY A 101 -2.73 2.58 22.21
C GLY A 101 -2.19 3.10 20.90
N LEU A 102 -0.91 3.38 20.88
CA LEU A 102 -0.18 3.82 19.70
C LEU A 102 0.60 2.63 19.09
N TYR A 103 1.16 2.86 17.91
CA TYR A 103 1.98 1.87 17.23
C TYR A 103 3.36 2.44 16.91
N HIS A 104 4.28 1.57 16.65
CA HIS A 104 5.52 1.91 15.96
C HIS A 104 5.78 0.88 14.87
N VAL A 105 5.91 1.34 13.63
CA VAL A 105 6.10 0.48 12.46
C VAL A 105 7.58 0.46 12.11
N LEU A 106 8.19 -0.72 12.18
CA LEU A 106 9.59 -0.90 11.82
C LEU A 106 9.78 -0.83 10.31
N ASP A 107 8.83 -1.41 9.58
CA ASP A 107 8.77 -1.44 8.12
C ASP A 107 10.03 -1.98 7.47
N GLY A 108 10.42 -3.11 7.91
CA GLY A 108 11.52 -3.86 7.37
C GLY A 108 12.38 -4.41 8.48
N LEU A 109 12.54 -5.72 8.47
CA LEU A 109 13.51 -6.38 9.32
C LEU A 109 14.87 -6.32 8.64
N ILE A 110 15.93 -6.43 9.40
CA ILE A 110 17.27 -6.51 8.85
C ILE A 110 17.34 -7.76 7.98
N SER A 111 17.59 -7.59 6.69
CA SER A 111 17.70 -8.68 5.73
C SER A 111 18.82 -8.37 4.74
N PRO A 112 20.01 -8.96 4.92
CA PRO A 112 21.12 -8.73 3.98
C PRO A 112 20.79 -9.15 2.55
N LEU A 113 19.95 -10.17 2.38
CA LEU A 113 19.55 -10.65 1.06
C LEU A 113 18.66 -9.65 0.31
N GLU A 114 17.94 -8.82 1.03
CA GLU A 114 17.09 -7.77 0.46
C GLU A 114 17.74 -6.39 0.51
N GLY A 115 18.97 -6.30 1.01
CA GLY A 115 19.68 -5.04 1.14
C GLY A 115 19.19 -4.15 2.27
N ILE A 116 18.41 -4.69 3.21
CA ILE A 116 17.93 -3.95 4.37
C ILE A 116 18.94 -4.12 5.50
N ASN A 117 19.52 -3.00 5.94
CA ASN A 117 20.54 -2.95 6.97
C ASN A 117 20.13 -2.01 8.10
N PRO A 118 20.76 -2.15 9.30
CA PRO A 118 20.51 -1.22 10.39
C PRO A 118 20.82 0.23 10.03
#